data_2ef655772229838040858c08ae1579d5
#
_entry.id   2ef655772229838040858c08ae1579d5
#
_cell.length_a   1.000
_cell.length_b   1.000
_cell.length_c   1.000
_cell.angle_alpha   90.00
_cell.angle_beta   90.00
_cell.angle_gamma   90.00
#
_symmetry.space_group_name_H-M   'P 1'
#
loop_
_entity.id
_entity.type
_entity.pdbx_description
1 polymer ?
#
loop_
_entity_poly.entity_id
_entity_poly.type
_entity_poly.pdbx_seq_one_letter_code
_entity_poly.pdbx_strand_id
1 'polypeptide(L)'
;MWDTSKDYRILVANHAREQCLNIIQTASFRGNWNKKLAIETAKNMNSDFQSLSYSYLEGDDLVNSPDVASIIEKGEKIVECLGGDGWNKTFISNAPKEDKEKTMENVAKVRFFIDSVLGLKDRLALGPINDPIIGIDIKVGEIMSVTKHPNADSLMICNVNLGKRAITVVTNDLNVKEGNSVGVSFRHSHLWKPPVKECSLEWTEIS
;
A
#
# COMPACT_ATOMS: atom_id res chain seq x y z
N MET A 1 17.75 -7.71 -21.17
CA MET A 1 16.96 -8.76 -20.53
C MET A 1 16.54 -8.25 -19.16
N TRP A 2 15.26 -8.22 -18.90
CA TRP A 2 14.70 -7.78 -17.62
C TRP A 2 14.87 -8.89 -16.57
N ASP A 3 15.60 -8.60 -15.51
CA ASP A 3 15.76 -9.53 -14.39
C ASP A 3 14.60 -9.36 -13.40
N THR A 4 13.51 -10.10 -13.61
CA THR A 4 12.29 -10.06 -12.78
C THR A 4 12.57 -10.43 -11.31
N SER A 5 13.65 -11.18 -11.03
CA SER A 5 14.04 -11.55 -9.66
C SER A 5 14.56 -10.36 -8.84
N LYS A 6 14.96 -9.28 -9.51
CA LYS A 6 15.47 -8.05 -8.88
C LYS A 6 14.52 -6.86 -9.05
N ASP A 7 13.35 -7.08 -9.65
CA ASP A 7 12.39 -6.00 -9.82
C ASP A 7 11.78 -5.61 -8.47
N TYR A 8 12.00 -4.37 -8.07
CA TYR A 8 11.57 -3.88 -6.75
C TYR A 8 10.06 -3.90 -6.57
N ARG A 9 9.25 -3.82 -7.65
CA ARG A 9 7.78 -3.91 -7.59
C ARG A 9 7.33 -5.32 -7.20
N ILE A 10 7.96 -6.34 -7.79
CA ILE A 10 7.71 -7.76 -7.50
C ILE A 10 8.19 -8.10 -6.09
N LEU A 11 9.42 -7.67 -5.74
CA LEU A 11 10.01 -7.91 -4.42
C LEU A 11 9.17 -7.29 -3.30
N VAL A 12 8.75 -6.03 -3.45
CA VAL A 12 7.93 -5.33 -2.45
C VAL A 12 6.54 -5.96 -2.33
N ALA A 13 5.89 -6.30 -3.46
CA ALA A 13 4.59 -6.95 -3.44
C ALA A 13 4.64 -8.33 -2.75
N ASN A 14 5.68 -9.13 -3.02
CA ASN A 14 5.84 -10.43 -2.35
C ASN A 14 6.14 -10.27 -0.86
N HIS A 15 7.00 -9.33 -0.46
CA HIS A 15 7.25 -9.04 0.95
C HIS A 15 5.99 -8.55 1.67
N ALA A 16 5.21 -7.68 1.03
CA ALA A 16 3.91 -7.24 1.57
C ALA A 16 2.93 -8.41 1.73
N ARG A 17 2.95 -9.42 0.82
CA ARG A 17 2.18 -10.65 0.95
C ARG A 17 2.57 -11.43 2.21
N GLU A 18 3.86 -11.57 2.49
CA GLU A 18 4.34 -12.26 3.71
C GLU A 18 3.89 -11.56 4.98
N GLN A 19 3.99 -10.23 5.00
CA GLN A 19 3.50 -9.44 6.13
C GLN A 19 1.98 -9.57 6.28
N CYS A 20 1.22 -9.48 5.18
CA CYS A 20 -0.23 -9.68 5.18
C CYS A 20 -0.59 -11.05 5.73
N LEU A 21 0.06 -12.13 5.27
CA LEU A 21 -0.17 -13.49 5.74
C LEU A 21 0.06 -13.60 7.26
N ASN A 22 1.15 -13.05 7.77
CA ASN A 22 1.42 -13.03 9.20
C ASN A 22 0.34 -12.28 9.99
N ILE A 23 -0.10 -11.12 9.48
CA ILE A 23 -1.14 -10.31 10.12
C ILE A 23 -2.47 -11.06 10.16
N ILE A 24 -2.96 -11.60 9.03
CA ILE A 24 -4.24 -12.31 8.99
C ILE A 24 -4.22 -13.59 9.83
N GLN A 25 -3.06 -14.21 10.05
CA GLN A 25 -2.90 -15.34 10.95
C GLN A 25 -3.00 -14.95 12.42
N THR A 26 -2.34 -13.87 12.82
CA THR A 26 -2.09 -13.49 14.21
C THR A 26 -3.04 -12.42 14.73
N ALA A 27 -3.54 -11.52 13.89
CA ALA A 27 -4.42 -10.44 14.31
C ALA A 27 -5.83 -10.92 14.64
N SER A 28 -6.42 -10.28 15.63
CA SER A 28 -7.80 -10.53 16.10
C SER A 28 -8.77 -9.52 15.46
N PHE A 29 -8.87 -9.53 14.13
CA PHE A 29 -9.88 -8.71 13.45
C PHE A 29 -11.29 -9.15 13.83
N ARG A 30 -12.13 -8.18 14.22
CA ARG A 30 -13.54 -8.42 14.57
C ARG A 30 -14.45 -8.07 13.41
N GLY A 31 -15.24 -9.03 12.99
CA GLY A 31 -16.17 -8.89 11.87
C GLY A 31 -16.49 -10.22 11.22
N ASN A 32 -17.39 -10.20 10.27
CA ASN A 32 -17.69 -11.38 9.46
C ASN A 32 -16.75 -11.41 8.26
N TRP A 33 -15.75 -12.30 8.30
CA TRP A 33 -14.77 -12.49 7.24
C TRP A 33 -14.28 -13.94 7.17
N ASN A 34 -13.82 -14.37 6.01
CA ASN A 34 -13.35 -15.74 5.80
C ASN A 34 -11.84 -15.86 6.03
N LYS A 35 -11.45 -15.90 7.31
CA LYS A 35 -10.04 -16.01 7.72
C LYS A 35 -9.32 -17.19 7.08
N LYS A 36 -9.96 -18.37 7.06
CA LYS A 36 -9.33 -19.59 6.54
C LYS A 36 -8.99 -19.47 5.06
N LEU A 37 -9.94 -19.02 4.26
CA LEU A 37 -9.75 -18.86 2.82
C LEU A 37 -8.75 -17.74 2.50
N ALA A 38 -8.76 -16.63 3.24
CA ALA A 38 -7.78 -15.55 3.08
C ALA A 38 -6.35 -16.05 3.31
N ILE A 39 -6.12 -16.83 4.38
CA ILE A 39 -4.82 -17.42 4.68
C ILE A 39 -4.39 -18.40 3.59
N GLU A 40 -5.27 -19.27 3.13
CA GLU A 40 -5.00 -20.25 2.06
C GLU A 40 -4.64 -19.53 0.75
N THR A 41 -5.43 -18.52 0.36
CA THR A 41 -5.19 -17.74 -0.85
C THR A 41 -3.85 -17.02 -0.80
N ALA A 42 -3.52 -16.36 0.34
CA ALA A 42 -2.24 -15.67 0.50
C ALA A 42 -1.03 -16.63 0.49
N LYS A 43 -1.18 -17.87 0.98
CA LYS A 43 -0.15 -18.91 0.88
C LYS A 43 0.05 -19.38 -0.55
N ASN A 44 -1.05 -19.64 -1.26
CA ASN A 44 -1.01 -20.14 -2.64
C ASN A 44 -0.45 -19.11 -3.63
N MET A 45 -0.48 -17.83 -3.29
CA MET A 45 0.15 -16.75 -4.06
C MET A 45 1.69 -16.85 -4.12
N ASN A 46 2.30 -17.58 -3.19
CA ASN A 46 3.77 -17.70 -3.15
C ASN A 46 4.33 -18.36 -4.41
N SER A 47 3.66 -19.37 -4.95
CA SER A 47 4.09 -20.04 -6.18
C SER A 47 4.06 -19.11 -7.38
N ASP A 48 3.06 -18.22 -7.46
CA ASP A 48 2.96 -17.28 -8.58
C ASP A 48 4.08 -16.24 -8.51
N PHE A 49 4.38 -15.71 -7.31
CA PHE A 49 5.51 -14.81 -7.14
C PHE A 49 6.87 -15.46 -7.43
N GLN A 50 7.03 -16.74 -7.07
CA GLN A 50 8.24 -17.49 -7.43
C GLN A 50 8.34 -17.68 -8.93
N SER A 51 7.26 -18.14 -9.60
CA SER A 51 7.21 -18.29 -11.05
C SER A 51 7.52 -16.97 -11.76
N LEU A 52 6.86 -15.88 -11.35
CA LEU A 52 7.05 -14.55 -11.91
C LEU A 52 8.50 -14.06 -11.75
N SER A 53 9.12 -14.28 -10.58
CA SER A 53 10.52 -13.87 -10.32
C SER A 53 11.54 -14.56 -11.21
N TYR A 54 11.25 -15.74 -11.73
CA TYR A 54 12.13 -16.52 -12.61
C TYR A 54 11.59 -16.65 -14.02
N SER A 55 10.60 -15.85 -14.40
CA SER A 55 9.95 -15.97 -15.72
C SER A 55 10.84 -15.48 -16.87
N TYR A 56 11.77 -14.53 -16.59
CA TYR A 56 12.60 -13.86 -17.61
C TYR A 56 11.78 -13.23 -18.75
N LEU A 57 10.50 -12.97 -18.51
CA LEU A 57 9.61 -12.28 -19.45
C LEU A 57 9.89 -10.78 -19.46
N GLU A 58 9.57 -10.12 -20.56
CA GLU A 58 9.78 -8.68 -20.77
C GLU A 58 8.54 -8.03 -21.40
N GLY A 59 8.39 -6.72 -21.20
CA GLY A 59 7.37 -5.92 -21.84
C GLY A 59 5.95 -6.46 -21.65
N ASP A 60 5.22 -6.55 -22.75
CA ASP A 60 3.81 -6.99 -22.74
C ASP A 60 3.65 -8.46 -22.34
N ASP A 61 4.63 -9.31 -22.61
CA ASP A 61 4.61 -10.73 -22.21
C ASP A 61 4.65 -10.86 -20.68
N LEU A 62 5.46 -10.04 -20.00
CA LEU A 62 5.50 -9.99 -18.54
C LEU A 62 4.18 -9.43 -17.96
N VAL A 63 3.74 -8.29 -18.48
CA VAL A 63 2.55 -7.57 -17.99
C VAL A 63 1.27 -8.40 -18.12
N ASN A 64 1.18 -9.20 -19.20
CA ASN A 64 0.03 -10.05 -19.47
C ASN A 64 0.28 -11.54 -19.13
N SER A 65 1.32 -11.82 -18.37
CA SER A 65 1.64 -13.21 -17.98
C SER A 65 0.53 -13.82 -17.10
N PRO A 66 0.34 -15.15 -17.19
CA PRO A 66 -0.59 -15.85 -16.31
C PRO A 66 -0.30 -15.64 -14.83
N ASP A 67 0.98 -15.51 -14.46
CA ASP A 67 1.39 -15.31 -13.07
C ASP A 67 0.91 -13.94 -12.54
N VAL A 68 1.06 -12.86 -13.34
CA VAL A 68 0.54 -11.53 -12.97
C VAL A 68 -0.98 -11.56 -12.84
N ALA A 69 -1.69 -12.20 -13.78
CA ALA A 69 -3.14 -12.33 -13.72
C ALA A 69 -3.59 -13.11 -12.48
N SER A 70 -2.93 -14.23 -12.17
CA SER A 70 -3.22 -15.06 -10.98
C SER A 70 -2.97 -14.31 -9.67
N ILE A 71 -1.89 -13.53 -9.59
CA ILE A 71 -1.56 -12.69 -8.42
C ILE A 71 -2.68 -11.67 -8.17
N ILE A 72 -3.16 -10.99 -9.22
CA ILE A 72 -4.24 -10.00 -9.12
C ILE A 72 -5.55 -10.66 -8.69
N GLU A 73 -5.96 -11.75 -9.36
CA GLU A 73 -7.18 -12.50 -9.03
C GLU A 73 -7.18 -12.96 -7.55
N LYS A 74 -6.05 -13.48 -7.07
CA LYS A 74 -5.90 -13.87 -5.67
C LYS A 74 -5.94 -12.66 -4.73
N GLY A 75 -5.43 -11.50 -5.16
CA GLY A 75 -5.55 -10.24 -4.43
C GLY A 75 -7.02 -9.82 -4.26
N GLU A 76 -7.80 -9.85 -5.33
CA GLU A 76 -9.24 -9.58 -5.32
C GLU A 76 -9.98 -10.58 -4.42
N LYS A 77 -9.62 -11.84 -4.51
CA LYS A 77 -10.18 -12.89 -3.65
C LYS A 77 -9.92 -12.65 -2.17
N ILE A 78 -8.75 -12.15 -1.82
CA ILE A 78 -8.44 -11.77 -0.43
C ILE A 78 -9.33 -10.60 0.01
N VAL A 79 -9.56 -9.59 -0.83
CA VAL A 79 -10.49 -8.48 -0.53
C VAL A 79 -11.90 -9.01 -0.24
N GLU A 80 -12.41 -9.92 -1.09
CA GLU A 80 -13.71 -10.59 -0.85
C GLU A 80 -13.73 -11.32 0.50
N CYS A 81 -12.67 -12.08 0.81
CA CYS A 81 -12.54 -12.81 2.07
C CYS A 81 -12.54 -11.89 3.29
N LEU A 82 -11.97 -10.69 3.18
CA LEU A 82 -11.96 -9.69 4.24
C LEU A 82 -13.32 -9.02 4.47
N GLY A 83 -14.28 -9.20 3.57
CA GLY A 83 -15.63 -8.66 3.65
C GLY A 83 -15.99 -7.69 2.52
N GLY A 84 -15.22 -7.69 1.44
CA GLY A 84 -15.43 -6.82 0.27
C GLY A 84 -15.13 -5.35 0.54
N ASP A 85 -15.78 -4.45 -0.18
CA ASP A 85 -15.56 -3.02 -0.05
C ASP A 85 -15.85 -2.53 1.39
N GLY A 86 -14.95 -1.70 1.91
CA GLY A 86 -15.10 -1.11 3.25
C GLY A 86 -14.64 -2.02 4.41
N TRP A 87 -14.07 -3.20 4.14
CA TRP A 87 -13.53 -4.11 5.15
C TRP A 87 -12.64 -3.42 6.18
N ASN A 88 -11.80 -2.49 5.72
CA ASN A 88 -10.89 -1.72 6.56
C ASN A 88 -11.62 -0.86 7.60
N LYS A 89 -12.69 -0.19 7.21
CA LYS A 89 -13.52 0.62 8.11
C LYS A 89 -14.24 -0.27 9.12
N THR A 90 -14.74 -1.42 8.68
CA THR A 90 -15.42 -2.41 9.53
C THR A 90 -14.48 -2.94 10.61
N PHE A 91 -13.26 -3.33 10.27
CA PHE A 91 -12.29 -3.83 11.26
C PHE A 91 -11.88 -2.77 12.27
N ILE A 92 -11.66 -1.52 11.82
CA ILE A 92 -11.30 -0.40 12.70
C ILE A 92 -12.46 -0.02 13.63
N SER A 93 -13.70 0.01 13.13
CA SER A 93 -14.87 0.37 13.93
C SER A 93 -15.21 -0.68 14.99
N ASN A 94 -14.97 -1.97 14.68
CA ASN A 94 -15.25 -3.08 15.58
C ASN A 94 -14.09 -3.38 16.56
N ALA A 95 -12.97 -2.69 16.43
CA ALA A 95 -11.82 -2.87 17.30
C ALA A 95 -12.11 -2.32 18.71
N PRO A 96 -11.73 -3.05 19.78
CA PRO A 96 -11.72 -2.52 21.15
C PRO A 96 -10.87 -1.26 21.24
N LYS A 97 -11.18 -0.37 22.18
CA LYS A 97 -10.44 0.88 22.35
C LYS A 97 -8.94 0.64 22.58
N GLU A 98 -8.60 -0.35 23.39
CA GLU A 98 -7.22 -0.76 23.71
C GLU A 98 -6.44 -1.30 22.51
N ASP A 99 -7.14 -1.93 21.54
CA ASP A 99 -6.52 -2.55 20.36
C ASP A 99 -6.64 -1.69 19.09
N LYS A 100 -7.28 -0.54 19.17
CA LYS A 100 -7.65 0.26 18.00
C LYS A 100 -6.44 0.72 17.19
N GLU A 101 -5.41 1.22 17.85
CA GLU A 101 -4.17 1.67 17.21
C GLU A 101 -3.47 0.52 16.48
N LYS A 102 -3.31 -0.62 17.15
CA LYS A 102 -2.74 -1.83 16.56
C LYS A 102 -3.57 -2.36 15.40
N THR A 103 -4.91 -2.30 15.50
CA THR A 103 -5.80 -2.70 14.41
C THR A 103 -5.64 -1.77 13.21
N MET A 104 -5.55 -0.45 13.43
CA MET A 104 -5.32 0.53 12.35
C MET A 104 -3.99 0.27 11.65
N GLU A 105 -2.92 -0.02 12.39
CA GLU A 105 -1.61 -0.37 11.83
C GLU A 105 -1.69 -1.66 10.97
N ASN A 106 -2.32 -2.71 11.51
CA ASN A 106 -2.49 -3.97 10.80
C ASN A 106 -3.33 -3.79 9.52
N VAL A 107 -4.43 -3.04 9.59
CA VAL A 107 -5.28 -2.71 8.44
C VAL A 107 -4.47 -1.94 7.39
N ALA A 108 -3.63 -0.99 7.79
CA ALA A 108 -2.80 -0.24 6.85
C ALA A 108 -1.81 -1.15 6.11
N LYS A 109 -1.19 -2.12 6.79
CA LYS A 109 -0.28 -3.10 6.18
C LYS A 109 -0.99 -4.04 5.20
N VAL A 110 -2.16 -4.56 5.59
CA VAL A 110 -2.97 -5.41 4.70
C VAL A 110 -3.41 -4.61 3.46
N ARG A 111 -3.80 -3.35 3.64
CA ARG A 111 -4.17 -2.46 2.54
C ARG A 111 -3.01 -2.21 1.58
N PHE A 112 -1.81 -1.96 2.11
CA PHE A 112 -0.61 -1.79 1.27
C PHE A 112 -0.35 -3.03 0.40
N PHE A 113 -0.46 -4.23 0.97
CA PHE A 113 -0.36 -5.46 0.20
C PHE A 113 -1.39 -5.49 -0.93
N ILE A 114 -2.67 -5.22 -0.62
CA ILE A 114 -3.74 -5.21 -1.62
C ILE A 114 -3.45 -4.18 -2.72
N ASP A 115 -3.12 -2.94 -2.35
CA ASP A 115 -2.80 -1.87 -3.31
C ASP A 115 -1.57 -2.26 -4.17
N SER A 116 -0.55 -2.92 -3.58
CA SER A 116 0.65 -3.37 -4.29
C SER A 116 0.36 -4.46 -5.31
N VAL A 117 -0.54 -5.38 -4.98
CA VAL A 117 -0.91 -6.52 -5.84
C VAL A 117 -1.86 -6.08 -6.95
N LEU A 118 -2.93 -5.35 -6.61
CA LEU A 118 -3.92 -4.91 -7.61
C LEU A 118 -3.34 -3.89 -8.60
N GLY A 119 -2.36 -3.09 -8.18
CA GLY A 119 -1.64 -2.16 -9.05
C GLY A 119 -0.43 -2.76 -9.76
N LEU A 120 -0.12 -4.05 -9.58
CA LEU A 120 1.11 -4.65 -10.08
C LEU A 120 1.23 -4.57 -11.60
N LYS A 121 0.14 -4.90 -12.32
CA LYS A 121 0.09 -4.87 -13.78
C LYS A 121 0.42 -3.49 -14.34
N ASP A 122 -0.25 -2.44 -13.86
CA ASP A 122 -0.06 -1.07 -14.33
C ASP A 122 1.36 -0.58 -14.03
N ARG A 123 1.91 -0.97 -12.90
CA ARG A 123 3.27 -0.61 -12.50
C ARG A 123 4.33 -1.35 -13.33
N LEU A 124 4.13 -2.61 -13.68
CA LEU A 124 5.01 -3.36 -14.58
C LEU A 124 4.96 -2.81 -16.01
N ALA A 125 3.82 -2.28 -16.47
CA ALA A 125 3.67 -1.65 -17.77
C ALA A 125 4.56 -0.40 -17.98
N LEU A 126 5.10 0.18 -16.90
CA LEU A 126 6.09 1.26 -16.97
C LEU A 126 7.46 0.80 -17.51
N GLY A 127 7.64 -0.49 -17.74
CA GLY A 127 8.87 -1.07 -18.29
C GLY A 127 9.95 -1.33 -17.21
N PRO A 128 11.15 -1.75 -17.62
CA PRO A 128 12.26 -2.05 -16.72
C PRO A 128 12.84 -0.77 -16.13
N ILE A 129 12.68 -0.57 -14.83
CA ILE A 129 13.22 0.57 -14.09
C ILE A 129 14.11 0.02 -12.98
N ASN A 130 15.41 0.29 -13.08
CA ASN A 130 16.40 -0.14 -12.10
C ASN A 130 16.62 0.93 -11.03
N ASP A 131 15.54 1.34 -10.37
CA ASP A 131 15.56 2.28 -9.25
C ASP A 131 14.70 1.73 -8.12
N PRO A 132 15.23 1.61 -6.88
CA PRO A 132 14.46 1.13 -5.73
C PRO A 132 13.17 1.93 -5.46
N ILE A 133 13.12 3.19 -5.87
CA ILE A 133 11.96 4.06 -5.69
C ILE A 133 10.70 3.50 -6.37
N ILE A 134 10.87 2.74 -7.47
CA ILE A 134 9.74 2.12 -8.17
C ILE A 134 9.02 1.06 -7.33
N GLY A 135 9.68 0.51 -6.31
CA GLY A 135 9.07 -0.37 -5.31
C GLY A 135 8.08 0.35 -4.41
N ILE A 136 8.21 1.69 -4.31
CA ILE A 136 7.33 2.54 -3.52
C ILE A 136 6.23 3.09 -4.44
N ASP A 137 4.96 2.87 -4.07
CA ASP A 137 3.82 3.42 -4.81
C ASP A 137 3.66 4.90 -4.45
N ILE A 138 4.30 5.78 -5.23
CA ILE A 138 4.14 7.24 -5.10
C ILE A 138 2.99 7.68 -5.98
N LYS A 139 1.98 8.32 -5.38
CA LYS A 139 0.83 8.89 -6.08
C LYS A 139 0.91 10.40 -6.10
N VAL A 140 0.64 10.99 -7.26
CA VAL A 140 0.46 12.43 -7.35
C VAL A 140 -0.89 12.78 -6.74
N GLY A 141 -0.90 13.78 -5.88
CA GLY A 141 -2.10 14.35 -5.28
C GLY A 141 -2.15 15.85 -5.42
N GLU A 142 -3.35 16.41 -5.37
CA GLU A 142 -3.58 17.85 -5.35
C GLU A 142 -4.04 18.29 -3.96
N ILE A 143 -3.45 19.36 -3.45
CA ILE A 143 -3.85 19.94 -2.16
C ILE A 143 -5.15 20.71 -2.36
N MET A 144 -6.23 20.20 -1.76
CA MET A 144 -7.58 20.77 -1.87
C MET A 144 -7.86 21.85 -0.84
N SER A 145 -7.22 21.77 0.32
CA SER A 145 -7.36 22.77 1.38
C SER A 145 -6.17 22.75 2.32
N VAL A 146 -5.84 23.92 2.86
CA VAL A 146 -4.77 24.12 3.83
C VAL A 146 -5.33 24.91 5.02
N THR A 147 -5.14 24.39 6.24
CA THR A 147 -5.55 25.06 7.49
C THR A 147 -4.44 24.99 8.52
N LYS A 148 -4.36 25.94 9.43
CA LYS A 148 -3.43 25.88 10.55
C LYS A 148 -3.84 24.80 11.53
N HIS A 149 -2.86 24.12 12.11
CA HIS A 149 -3.12 23.14 13.16
C HIS A 149 -3.64 23.85 14.44
N PRO A 150 -4.74 23.38 15.06
CA PRO A 150 -5.37 24.12 16.17
C PRO A 150 -4.50 24.25 17.42
N ASN A 151 -3.54 23.36 17.61
CA ASN A 151 -2.72 23.28 18.82
C ASN A 151 -1.21 23.41 18.54
N ALA A 152 -0.80 23.83 17.32
CA ALA A 152 0.61 23.94 16.97
C ALA A 152 0.81 24.96 15.84
N ASP A 153 1.44 26.09 16.15
CA ASP A 153 1.65 27.20 15.21
C ASP A 153 2.61 26.85 14.05
N SER A 154 3.46 25.84 14.24
CA SER A 154 4.43 25.37 13.25
C SER A 154 3.90 24.26 12.35
N LEU A 155 2.60 23.91 12.43
CA LEU A 155 2.02 22.84 11.65
C LEU A 155 0.82 23.31 10.83
N MET A 156 0.71 22.76 9.62
CA MET A 156 -0.43 22.91 8.72
C MET A 156 -1.14 21.57 8.54
N ILE A 157 -2.44 21.62 8.38
CA ILE A 157 -3.28 20.48 8.03
C ILE A 157 -3.71 20.64 6.57
N CYS A 158 -3.35 19.69 5.72
CA CYS A 158 -3.66 19.67 4.30
C CYS A 158 -4.61 18.51 3.98
N ASN A 159 -5.65 18.77 3.20
CA ASN A 159 -6.45 17.72 2.57
C ASN A 159 -5.94 17.52 1.15
N VAL A 160 -5.46 16.32 0.85
CA VAL A 160 -4.86 15.97 -0.44
C VAL A 160 -5.77 14.99 -1.17
N ASN A 161 -6.17 15.35 -2.38
CA ASN A 161 -6.94 14.50 -3.29
C ASN A 161 -6.00 13.62 -4.12
N LEU A 162 -6.17 12.30 -4.04
CA LEU A 162 -5.41 11.29 -4.79
C LEU A 162 -6.25 10.66 -5.91
N GLY A 163 -7.30 11.33 -6.35
CA GLY A 163 -8.25 10.84 -7.35
C GLY A 163 -9.30 9.91 -6.75
N LYS A 164 -8.92 8.68 -6.41
CA LYS A 164 -9.86 7.70 -5.82
C LYS A 164 -10.18 7.94 -4.34
N ARG A 165 -9.41 8.73 -3.64
CA ARG A 165 -9.59 9.05 -2.21
C ARG A 165 -8.90 10.37 -1.86
N ALA A 166 -9.36 10.99 -0.78
CA ALA A 166 -8.66 12.09 -0.14
C ALA A 166 -8.01 11.61 1.18
N ILE A 167 -6.91 12.25 1.54
CA ILE A 167 -6.20 12.03 2.80
C ILE A 167 -5.97 13.35 3.50
N THR A 168 -5.91 13.31 4.83
CA THR A 168 -5.49 14.45 5.64
C THR A 168 -4.03 14.25 6.06
N VAL A 169 -3.22 15.25 5.82
CA VAL A 169 -1.79 15.26 6.09
C VAL A 169 -1.47 16.42 7.00
N VAL A 170 -0.65 16.20 8.02
CA VAL A 170 -0.09 17.26 8.86
C VAL A 170 1.36 17.46 8.45
N THR A 171 1.72 18.70 8.13
CA THR A 171 3.08 19.07 7.68
C THR A 171 3.61 20.25 8.47
N ASN A 172 4.92 20.33 8.61
CA ASN A 172 5.63 21.51 9.13
C ASN A 172 6.05 22.50 8.02
N ASP A 173 5.77 22.18 6.77
CA ASP A 173 5.95 23.14 5.68
C ASP A 173 4.83 24.17 5.72
N LEU A 174 5.18 25.41 6.06
CA LEU A 174 4.25 26.53 6.13
C LEU A 174 3.98 27.21 4.77
N ASN A 175 4.69 26.80 3.72
CA ASN A 175 4.57 27.37 2.37
C ASN A 175 3.58 26.60 1.48
N VAL A 176 3.02 25.50 1.97
CA VAL A 176 2.03 24.73 1.23
C VAL A 176 0.81 25.57 0.87
N LYS A 177 0.29 25.40 -0.36
CA LYS A 177 -0.86 26.14 -0.87
C LYS A 177 -1.87 25.20 -1.51
N GLU A 178 -3.13 25.62 -1.51
CA GLU A 178 -4.19 24.97 -2.29
C GLU A 178 -3.80 24.99 -3.77
N GLY A 179 -4.09 23.89 -4.48
CA GLY A 179 -3.73 23.69 -5.89
C GLY A 179 -2.31 23.19 -6.13
N ASN A 180 -1.43 23.10 -5.10
CA ASN A 180 -0.12 22.49 -5.29
C ASN A 180 -0.25 21.00 -5.58
N SER A 181 0.55 20.50 -6.52
CA SER A 181 0.73 19.07 -6.76
C SER A 181 1.81 18.52 -5.85
N VAL A 182 1.55 17.37 -5.25
CA VAL A 182 2.46 16.74 -4.28
C VAL A 182 2.59 15.25 -4.54
N GLY A 183 3.79 14.72 -4.36
CA GLY A 183 4.05 13.29 -4.35
C GLY A 183 3.71 12.71 -2.98
N VAL A 184 2.80 11.74 -2.92
CA VAL A 184 2.40 11.07 -1.69
C VAL A 184 2.85 9.62 -1.72
N SER A 185 3.75 9.27 -0.82
CA SER A 185 4.14 7.88 -0.56
C SER A 185 3.43 7.35 0.68
N PHE A 186 2.75 6.20 0.53
CA PHE A 186 2.19 5.48 1.68
C PHE A 186 3.28 4.63 2.33
N ARG A 187 4.02 5.23 3.25
CA ARG A 187 5.13 4.57 3.93
C ARG A 187 4.63 3.53 4.93
N HIS A 188 5.16 2.30 4.84
CA HIS A 188 5.06 1.32 5.91
C HIS A 188 6.14 1.55 6.95
N SER A 189 5.74 1.76 8.20
CA SER A 189 6.60 2.03 9.36
C SER A 189 7.64 0.94 9.69
N HIS A 190 7.71 -0.17 8.94
CA HIS A 190 8.59 -1.30 9.24
C HIS A 190 9.71 -1.58 8.24
N LEU A 191 9.80 -0.86 7.12
CA LEU A 191 10.96 -1.01 6.22
C LEU A 191 12.19 -0.24 6.72
N TRP A 192 12.01 0.71 7.64
CA TRP A 192 13.11 1.39 8.33
C TRP A 192 12.62 1.91 9.68
N LYS A 193 13.27 1.52 10.76
CA LYS A 193 13.12 2.13 12.09
C LYS A 193 14.10 3.29 12.24
N PRO A 194 13.66 4.54 12.14
CA PRO A 194 14.18 5.58 13.01
C PRO A 194 13.26 5.70 14.24
N PRO A 195 13.76 6.13 15.38
CA PRO A 195 12.98 6.27 16.59
C PRO A 195 12.21 7.61 16.57
N VAL A 196 11.17 7.71 15.75
CA VAL A 196 10.28 8.90 15.78
C VAL A 196 8.86 8.49 15.49
N LYS A 197 7.98 8.88 16.39
CA LYS A 197 6.52 8.67 16.40
C LYS A 197 5.76 9.56 15.41
N GLU A 198 6.33 9.94 14.28
CA GLU A 198 5.68 10.86 13.35
C GLU A 198 5.75 10.30 11.94
N CYS A 199 4.61 10.29 11.27
CA CYS A 199 4.50 10.05 9.84
C CYS A 199 5.10 11.27 9.14
N SER A 200 6.43 11.29 8.94
CA SER A 200 7.07 12.32 8.13
C SER A 200 6.83 12.00 6.67
N LEU A 201 5.95 12.75 6.05
CA LEU A 201 5.84 12.85 4.61
C LEU A 201 6.98 13.75 4.13
N GLU A 202 7.95 13.18 3.43
CA GLU A 202 8.91 14.01 2.69
C GLU A 202 8.23 14.49 1.42
N TRP A 203 8.10 15.80 1.30
CA TRP A 203 7.55 16.48 0.14
C TRP A 203 8.63 16.69 -0.91
N THR A 204 8.38 16.29 -2.13
CA THR A 204 9.12 16.75 -3.30
C THR A 204 8.17 17.55 -4.18
N GLU A 205 8.41 18.84 -4.36
CA GLU A 205 7.72 19.64 -5.37
C GLU A 205 8.09 19.07 -6.76
N ILE A 206 7.08 18.66 -7.50
CA ILE A 206 7.25 18.30 -8.91
C ILE A 206 6.88 19.54 -9.70
N SER A 207 7.89 20.24 -10.22
CA SER A 207 7.76 21.36 -11.16
C SER A 207 7.42 20.86 -12.56
#